data_1e28ff29cb2ede28b1e1cbeaa6b34d17
#
_entry.id   1e28ff29cb2ede28b1e1cbeaa6b34d17
#
_cell.length_a   1.000
_cell.length_b   1.000
_cell.length_c   1.000
_cell.angle_alpha   90.00
_cell.angle_beta   90.00
_cell.angle_gamma   90.00
#
_symmetry.space_group_name_H-M   'P 1'
#
loop_
_entity.id
_entity.type
_entity.pdbx_description
1 polymer ?
#
loop_
_entity_poly.entity_id
_entity_poly.type
_entity_poly.pdbx_seq_one_letter_code
_entity_poly.pdbx_strand_id
1 'polypeptide(L)' 'MADLIVKSAVKEALNDHNVSADFYDALDEEVADLLDDAAKRAEANDRKTVQPRDL' A
#
# COMPACT_ATOMS: atom_id res chain seq x y z
N MET A 1 2.26 -4.56 -11.52
CA MET A 1 3.41 -3.66 -11.54
C MET A 1 3.52 -2.88 -10.25
N ALA A 2 4.72 -2.73 -9.75
CA ALA A 2 4.94 -2.13 -8.44
C ALA A 2 5.12 -0.62 -8.56
N ASP A 3 4.04 0.10 -8.78
CA ASP A 3 4.07 1.54 -8.97
C ASP A 3 3.63 2.33 -7.72
N LEU A 4 3.02 1.66 -6.75
CA LEU A 4 2.50 2.30 -5.54
C LEU A 4 3.49 2.26 -4.38
N ILE A 5 4.56 1.52 -4.52
CA ILE A 5 5.57 1.37 -3.46
C ILE A 5 6.94 1.78 -3.98
N VAL A 6 7.82 2.15 -3.05
CA VAL A 6 9.23 2.41 -3.35
C VAL A 6 10.02 1.16 -2.98
N LYS A 7 10.49 0.44 -3.98
CA LYS A 7 11.17 -0.85 -3.78
C LYS A 7 12.38 -0.75 -2.85
N SER A 8 13.19 0.29 -3.01
CA SER A 8 14.37 0.45 -2.17
C SER A 8 14.01 0.64 -0.71
N ALA A 9 12.95 1.40 -0.42
CA ALA A 9 12.49 1.61 0.94
C ALA A 9 11.93 0.31 1.55
N VAL A 10 11.21 -0.47 0.76
CA VAL A 10 10.71 -1.77 1.20
C VAL A 10 11.87 -2.70 1.53
N LYS A 11 12.87 -2.74 0.67
CA LYS A 11 14.04 -3.58 0.88
C LYS A 11 14.80 -3.17 2.15
N GLU A 12 14.93 -1.88 2.41
CA GLU A 12 15.56 -1.38 3.62
C GLU A 12 14.79 -1.77 4.87
N ALA A 13 13.45 -1.72 4.81
CA ALA A 13 12.61 -2.14 5.93
C ALA A 13 12.79 -3.63 6.25
N LEU A 14 13.16 -4.42 5.26
CA LEU A 14 13.38 -5.86 5.39
C LEU A 14 14.87 -6.20 5.40
N ASN A 15 15.70 -5.35 5.96
CA ASN A 15 17.14 -5.27 5.71
C ASN A 15 17.91 -6.61 5.81
N ASP A 16 17.53 -7.54 6.66
CA ASP A 16 18.21 -8.83 6.79
C ASP A 16 17.55 -9.95 6.00
N HIS A 17 16.63 -9.61 5.11
CA HIS A 17 15.89 -10.60 4.33
C HIS A 17 16.12 -10.42 2.85
N ASN A 18 16.13 -11.53 2.14
CA ASN A 18 16.09 -11.48 0.68
C ASN A 18 14.64 -11.27 0.24
N VAL A 19 14.45 -10.45 -0.78
CA VAL A 19 13.13 -10.14 -1.29
C VAL A 19 13.01 -10.62 -2.73
N SER A 20 12.05 -11.46 -3.02
CA SER A 20 11.81 -11.91 -4.39
C SER A 20 11.14 -10.80 -5.21
N ALA A 21 11.33 -10.85 -6.53
CA ALA A 21 10.69 -9.88 -7.42
C ALA A 21 9.16 -9.92 -7.31
N ASP A 22 8.60 -11.12 -7.13
CA ASP A 22 7.16 -11.31 -7.01
C ASP A 22 6.59 -10.67 -5.74
N PHE A 23 7.40 -10.54 -4.70
CA PHE A 23 6.96 -9.92 -3.45
C PHE A 23 6.56 -8.47 -3.67
N TYR A 24 7.34 -7.73 -4.45
CA TYR A 24 7.03 -6.31 -4.71
C TYR A 24 5.70 -6.16 -5.43
N ASP A 25 5.42 -7.04 -6.40
CA ASP A 25 4.16 -6.99 -7.12
C ASP A 25 2.99 -7.34 -6.22
N ALA A 26 3.14 -8.37 -5.39
CA ALA A 26 2.11 -8.76 -4.44
C ALA A 26 1.84 -7.65 -3.42
N LEU A 27 2.91 -7.01 -2.91
CA LEU A 27 2.78 -5.91 -1.97
C LEU A 27 2.08 -4.72 -2.61
N ASP A 28 2.41 -4.42 -3.86
CA ASP A 28 1.80 -3.34 -4.60
C ASP A 28 0.28 -3.54 -4.72
N GLU A 29 -0.15 -4.77 -5.00
CA GLU A 29 -1.58 -5.10 -5.05
C GLU A 29 -2.25 -4.91 -3.70
N GLU A 30 -1.60 -5.32 -2.61
CA GLU A 30 -2.13 -5.14 -1.27
C GLU A 30 -2.28 -3.66 -0.93
N VAL A 31 -1.30 -2.85 -1.32
CA VAL A 31 -1.38 -1.40 -1.12
C VAL A 31 -2.53 -0.82 -1.92
N ALA A 32 -2.71 -1.25 -3.16
CA ALA A 32 -3.82 -0.80 -4.01
C ALA A 32 -5.17 -1.10 -3.35
N ASP A 33 -5.33 -2.30 -2.78
CA ASP A 33 -6.56 -2.68 -2.10
C ASP A 33 -6.80 -1.84 -0.85
N LEU A 34 -5.74 -1.58 -0.07
CA LEU A 34 -5.83 -0.73 1.12
C LEU A 34 -6.26 0.69 0.75
N LEU A 35 -5.72 1.23 -0.33
CA LEU A 35 -6.06 2.57 -0.78
C LEU A 35 -7.51 2.64 -1.27
N ASP A 36 -7.96 1.63 -2.00
CA ASP A 36 -9.33 1.57 -2.49
C ASP A 36 -10.32 1.50 -1.32
N ASP A 37 -10.04 0.63 -0.34
CA ASP A 37 -10.89 0.51 0.85
C ASP A 37 -10.90 1.79 1.66
N ALA A 38 -9.75 2.45 1.81
CA ALA A 38 -9.67 3.70 2.55
C ALA A 38 -10.48 4.79 1.86
N ALA A 39 -10.40 4.87 0.54
CA ALA A 39 -11.19 5.83 -0.23
C ALA A 39 -12.68 5.60 -0.05
N LYS A 40 -13.11 4.35 -0.09
CA LYS A 40 -14.53 4.00 0.12
C LYS A 40 -15.01 4.38 1.52
N ARG A 41 -14.17 4.18 2.53
CA ARG A 41 -14.52 4.56 3.90
C ARG A 41 -14.63 6.07 4.05
N ALA A 42 -13.74 6.82 3.42
CA ALA A 42 -13.82 8.28 3.44
C ALA A 42 -15.12 8.74 2.77
N GLU A 43 -15.48 8.19 1.62
CA GLU A 43 -16.70 8.52 0.91
C GLU A 43 -17.95 8.19 1.72
N ALA A 44 -17.95 7.04 2.41
CA ALA A 44 -19.07 6.63 3.25
C ALA A 44 -19.32 7.61 4.39
N ASN A 45 -18.31 8.38 4.77
CA ASN A 45 -18.41 9.42 5.81
C ASN A 45 -18.44 10.83 5.22
N ASP A 46 -18.78 10.97 3.95
CA ASP A 46 -18.87 12.25 3.24
C ASP A 46 -17.59 13.07 3.30
N ARG A 47 -16.43 12.40 3.30
CA ARG A 47 -15.14 13.07 3.33
C ARG A 47 -14.40 12.86 2.00
N LYS A 48 -13.76 13.91 1.53
CA LYS A 48 -12.88 13.83 0.36
C LYS A 48 -11.44 13.58 0.74
N THR A 49 -11.12 13.75 2.02
CA THR A 49 -9.75 13.54 2.53
C THR A 49 -9.67 12.17 3.20
N VAL A 50 -8.78 11.34 2.70
CA VAL A 50 -8.50 10.03 3.31
C VAL A 50 -7.64 10.25 4.55
N GLN A 51 -8.00 9.62 5.65
CA GLN A 51 -7.36 9.79 6.94
C GLN A 51 -6.85 8.44 7.48
N PRO A 52 -5.93 8.46 8.45
CA PRO A 52 -5.40 7.20 9.01
C PRO A 52 -6.47 6.25 9.52
N ARG A 53 -7.57 6.78 10.04
CA ARG A 53 -8.68 5.96 10.54
C ARG A 53 -9.43 5.22 9.43
N ASP A 54 -9.16 5.55 8.18
CA ASP A 54 -9.79 4.88 7.04
C ASP A 54 -9.09 3.57 6.66
N LEU A 55 -7.91 3.31 7.22
CA LEU A 55 -7.18 2.06 6.97
C LEU A 55 -7.82 0.87 7.66
#